data_06e3c0a6953912f18afede42ae10a0df
#
_entry.id   06e3c0a6953912f18afede42ae10a0df
#
_cell.length_a   1.000
_cell.length_b   1.000
_cell.length_c   1.000
_cell.angle_alpha   90.00
_cell.angle_beta   90.00
_cell.angle_gamma   90.00
#
_symmetry.space_group_name_H-M   'P 1'
#
loop_
_entity.id
_entity.type
_entity.pdbx_description
1 polymer ?
#
loop_
_entity_poly.entity_id
_entity_poly.type
_entity_poly.pdbx_seq_one_letter_code
_entity_poly.pdbx_strand_id
1 'polypeptide(L)'
;TGTEETLPENQNGDTQTPPEEATDAPEEETIPELDNPDISEAQYAGNVVIVGDRAMEIPTATDSVIESYAKTVNALASALGKDVRTISLVTPNGGEFYSPESMHQGLNSQKDMIDYCYSQMNGSILTVDAYSKLRAHTDEYIFFRTDHHWTQLGAYYAYTAFCEAAGFEAVPLDAFETGRYDRFVGSMYNFTANYPQSQTLLDNPDYLEYYLPIATTHAK
;
A
#
# COMPACT_ATOMS: atom_id res chain seq x y z
N THR A 1 10.17 48.90 72.94
CA THR A 1 11.07 49.45 71.93
C THR A 1 11.37 48.35 70.89
N GLY A 2 10.55 48.21 69.90
CA GLY A 2 10.77 47.39 68.76
C GLY A 2 10.78 48.24 67.51
N THR A 3 11.82 48.19 66.77
CA THR A 3 12.01 48.82 65.49
C THR A 3 11.46 47.95 64.42
N GLU A 4 10.49 48.45 63.66
CA GLU A 4 9.93 47.93 62.44
C GLU A 4 10.96 48.19 61.32
N GLU A 5 11.35 47.13 60.60
CA GLU A 5 12.16 47.16 59.41
C GLU A 5 11.28 46.86 58.19
N THR A 6 11.04 47.86 57.35
CA THR A 6 10.30 47.78 56.12
C THR A 6 11.18 47.23 55.00
N LEU A 7 10.74 46.16 54.35
CA LEU A 7 11.31 45.63 53.10
C LEU A 7 10.76 46.37 51.89
N PRO A 8 11.56 46.59 50.82
CA PRO A 8 11.09 47.30 49.63
C PRO A 8 10.32 46.34 48.68
N GLU A 9 9.25 46.88 48.11
CA GLU A 9 8.49 46.31 47.01
C GLU A 9 9.38 46.17 45.76
N ASN A 10 9.44 44.97 45.23
CA ASN A 10 10.02 44.70 43.91
C ASN A 10 8.90 44.47 42.88
N GLN A 11 8.59 45.52 42.13
CA GLN A 11 7.75 45.44 40.92
C GLN A 11 8.62 44.95 39.76
N ASN A 12 8.40 43.76 39.25
CA ASN A 12 8.58 43.42 37.84
C ASN A 12 7.76 42.16 37.53
N GLY A 13 6.56 42.37 37.06
CA GLY A 13 5.75 41.38 36.45
C GLY A 13 6.18 41.16 34.99
N ASP A 14 6.99 40.16 34.74
CA ASP A 14 7.24 39.66 33.41
C ASP A 14 6.41 38.38 33.25
N THR A 15 5.24 38.55 32.64
CA THR A 15 4.37 37.46 32.24
C THR A 15 4.97 36.86 30.96
N GLN A 16 5.83 35.87 31.12
CA GLN A 16 6.23 35.00 29.98
C GLN A 16 5.05 34.10 29.64
N THR A 17 4.41 34.38 28.51
CA THR A 17 3.50 33.45 27.80
C THR A 17 4.31 32.23 27.42
N PRO A 18 3.83 30.99 27.70
CA PRO A 18 4.48 29.81 27.21
C PRO A 18 4.48 29.82 25.68
N PRO A 19 5.51 29.28 25.00
CA PRO A 19 5.47 29.16 23.57
C PRO A 19 4.29 28.23 23.18
N GLU A 20 3.48 28.73 22.27
CA GLU A 20 2.40 28.02 21.61
C GLU A 20 3.05 26.80 20.91
N GLU A 21 2.80 25.59 21.41
CA GLU A 21 3.12 24.35 20.68
C GLU A 21 2.35 24.39 19.37
N ALA A 22 3.09 24.64 18.29
CA ALA A 22 2.56 24.44 16.95
C ALA A 22 2.22 22.94 16.82
N THR A 23 0.95 22.61 16.96
CA THR A 23 0.43 21.33 16.49
C THR A 23 0.52 21.36 14.98
N ASP A 24 1.59 20.75 14.43
CA ASP A 24 1.63 20.40 13.02
C ASP A 24 0.39 19.54 12.75
N ALA A 25 -0.58 20.12 12.04
CA ALA A 25 -1.66 19.36 11.47
C ALA A 25 -1.03 18.37 10.47
N PRO A 26 -1.47 17.09 10.44
CA PRO A 26 -0.97 16.16 9.45
C PRO A 26 -1.14 16.79 8.07
N GLU A 27 -0.06 16.88 7.31
CA GLU A 27 -0.10 17.28 5.89
C GLU A 27 -1.09 16.34 5.20
N GLU A 28 -2.12 16.87 4.56
CA GLU A 28 -3.01 16.07 3.70
C GLU A 28 -2.15 15.46 2.60
N GLU A 29 -2.00 14.13 2.61
CA GLU A 29 -1.31 13.39 1.54
C GLU A 29 -2.04 13.73 0.22
N THR A 30 -1.36 14.43 -0.68
CA THR A 30 -1.91 14.72 -2.01
C THR A 30 -1.89 13.44 -2.83
N ILE A 31 -3.07 12.97 -3.23
CA ILE A 31 -3.19 11.76 -4.06
C ILE A 31 -2.68 12.08 -5.47
N PRO A 32 -1.62 11.40 -5.98
CA PRO A 32 -1.10 11.63 -7.32
C PRO A 32 -2.17 11.41 -8.39
N GLU A 33 -2.11 12.16 -9.48
CA GLU A 33 -2.91 11.86 -10.67
C GLU A 33 -2.40 10.56 -11.31
N LEU A 34 -3.31 9.69 -11.78
CA LEU A 34 -2.90 8.49 -12.50
C LEU A 34 -2.50 8.87 -13.92
N ASP A 35 -1.30 8.48 -14.31
CA ASP A 35 -0.84 8.56 -15.69
C ASP A 35 -1.34 7.32 -16.44
N ASN A 36 -2.60 7.38 -16.89
CA ASN A 36 -3.23 6.29 -17.62
C ASN A 36 -2.81 6.34 -19.08
N PRO A 37 -2.12 5.30 -19.60
CA PRO A 37 -1.76 5.23 -21.00
C PRO A 37 -2.99 5.11 -21.91
N ASP A 38 -2.86 5.52 -23.19
CA ASP A 38 -3.91 5.34 -24.17
C ASP A 38 -4.10 3.83 -24.48
N ILE A 39 -5.36 3.41 -24.66
CA ILE A 39 -5.69 2.01 -24.96
C ILE A 39 -5.02 1.52 -26.26
N SER A 40 -4.71 2.42 -27.20
CA SER A 40 -4.01 2.09 -28.44
C SER A 40 -2.54 1.71 -28.24
N GLU A 41 -1.97 2.02 -27.08
CA GLU A 41 -0.61 1.61 -26.71
C GLU A 41 -0.56 0.19 -26.14
N ALA A 42 -1.72 -0.37 -25.78
CA ALA A 42 -1.81 -1.70 -25.19
C ALA A 42 -1.54 -2.81 -26.20
N GLN A 43 -0.60 -3.67 -25.88
CA GLN A 43 -0.25 -4.85 -26.67
C GLN A 43 -0.57 -6.11 -25.88
N TYR A 44 -1.28 -7.03 -26.49
CA TYR A 44 -1.69 -8.28 -25.82
C TYR A 44 -0.69 -9.41 -26.06
N ALA A 45 -0.26 -10.04 -24.99
CA ALA A 45 0.56 -11.24 -24.99
C ALA A 45 -0.16 -12.35 -24.20
N GLY A 46 -1.09 -13.04 -24.83
CA GLY A 46 -2.03 -13.94 -24.16
C GLY A 46 -2.99 -13.16 -23.24
N ASN A 47 -2.99 -13.46 -21.96
CA ASN A 47 -3.81 -12.79 -20.94
C ASN A 47 -3.10 -11.60 -20.29
N VAL A 48 -1.87 -11.30 -20.72
CA VAL A 48 -1.08 -10.18 -20.21
C VAL A 48 -1.21 -9.02 -21.16
N VAL A 49 -1.33 -7.83 -20.61
CA VAL A 49 -1.29 -6.55 -21.33
C VAL A 49 0.08 -5.92 -21.11
N ILE A 50 0.73 -5.52 -22.21
CA ILE A 50 2.01 -4.80 -22.18
C ILE A 50 1.76 -3.39 -22.68
N VAL A 51 2.16 -2.39 -21.88
CA VAL A 51 2.13 -0.98 -22.26
C VAL A 51 3.50 -0.40 -21.95
N GLY A 52 4.16 0.18 -22.97
CA GLY A 52 5.53 0.64 -22.84
C GLY A 52 6.48 -0.49 -22.41
N ASP A 53 7.03 -0.37 -21.22
CA ASP A 53 7.95 -1.34 -20.60
C ASP A 53 7.32 -2.11 -19.42
N ARG A 54 5.98 -2.02 -19.24
CA ARG A 54 5.24 -2.66 -18.15
C ARG A 54 4.28 -3.72 -18.66
N ALA A 55 4.32 -4.89 -18.05
CA ALA A 55 3.37 -5.97 -18.27
C ALA A 55 2.42 -6.10 -17.07
N MET A 56 1.14 -6.30 -17.34
CA MET A 56 0.08 -6.30 -16.33
C MET A 56 -0.94 -7.40 -16.60
N GLU A 57 -1.48 -7.96 -15.54
CA GLU A 57 -2.70 -8.76 -15.58
C GLU A 57 -3.89 -7.86 -15.23
N ILE A 58 -4.97 -8.00 -15.98
CA ILE A 58 -6.23 -7.30 -15.71
C ILE A 58 -7.18 -8.35 -15.11
N PRO A 59 -7.29 -8.42 -13.79
CA PRO A 59 -8.15 -9.41 -13.14
C PRO A 59 -9.61 -9.08 -13.36
N THR A 60 -10.41 -10.13 -13.47
CA THR A 60 -11.86 -10.05 -13.43
C THR A 60 -12.34 -11.04 -12.38
N ALA A 61 -13.25 -10.62 -11.52
CA ALA A 61 -13.90 -11.49 -10.56
C ALA A 61 -15.42 -11.30 -10.63
N THR A 62 -16.15 -12.40 -10.68
CA THR A 62 -17.61 -12.35 -10.53
C THR A 62 -17.98 -12.20 -9.06
N ASP A 63 -19.15 -11.62 -8.78
CA ASP A 63 -19.67 -11.49 -7.42
C ASP A 63 -19.65 -12.82 -6.67
N SER A 64 -20.00 -13.93 -7.34
CA SER A 64 -19.99 -15.26 -6.72
C SER A 64 -18.60 -15.73 -6.27
N VAL A 65 -17.54 -15.34 -6.96
CA VAL A 65 -16.14 -15.63 -6.54
C VAL A 65 -15.79 -14.80 -5.32
N ILE A 66 -16.12 -13.51 -5.33
CA ILE A 66 -15.88 -12.59 -4.22
C ILE A 66 -16.65 -13.05 -2.98
N GLU A 67 -17.93 -13.36 -3.12
CA GLU A 67 -18.78 -13.90 -2.03
C GLU A 67 -18.24 -15.20 -1.45
N SER A 68 -17.75 -16.10 -2.32
CA SER A 68 -17.14 -17.37 -1.89
C SER A 68 -15.89 -17.15 -1.04
N TYR A 69 -15.06 -16.18 -1.42
CA TYR A 69 -13.89 -15.78 -0.63
C TYR A 69 -14.32 -15.21 0.73
N ALA A 70 -15.23 -14.21 0.74
CA ALA A 70 -15.71 -13.59 1.97
C ALA A 70 -16.38 -14.61 2.90
N LYS A 71 -17.16 -15.54 2.36
CA LYS A 71 -17.76 -16.67 3.11
C LYS A 71 -16.70 -17.54 3.78
N THR A 72 -15.60 -17.80 3.09
CA THR A 72 -14.50 -18.62 3.64
C THR A 72 -13.82 -17.89 4.80
N VAL A 73 -13.54 -16.59 4.65
CA VAL A 73 -12.94 -15.77 5.72
C VAL A 73 -13.89 -15.65 6.91
N ASN A 74 -15.20 -15.43 6.66
CA ASN A 74 -16.23 -15.41 7.71
C ASN A 74 -16.30 -16.73 8.50
N ALA A 75 -16.22 -17.86 7.81
CA ALA A 75 -16.23 -19.19 8.44
C ALA A 75 -14.97 -19.40 9.28
N LEU A 76 -13.80 -18.98 8.81
CA LEU A 76 -12.53 -19.03 9.55
C LEU A 76 -12.61 -18.18 10.81
N ALA A 77 -13.04 -16.91 10.70
CA ALA A 77 -13.19 -16.02 11.84
C ALA A 77 -14.15 -16.60 12.90
N SER A 78 -15.26 -17.20 12.45
CA SER A 78 -16.22 -17.86 13.34
C SER A 78 -15.63 -19.07 14.05
N ALA A 79 -14.81 -19.85 13.36
CA ALA A 79 -14.15 -21.04 13.92
C ALA A 79 -13.05 -20.68 14.94
N LEU A 80 -12.32 -19.59 14.71
CA LEU A 80 -11.29 -19.07 15.61
C LEU A 80 -11.88 -18.46 16.88
N GLY A 81 -13.11 -17.96 16.81
CA GLY A 81 -13.82 -17.35 17.93
C GLY A 81 -13.34 -15.95 18.28
N LYS A 82 -14.03 -15.34 19.26
CA LYS A 82 -13.84 -13.92 19.63
C LYS A 82 -12.48 -13.58 20.27
N ASP A 83 -11.75 -14.57 20.73
CA ASP A 83 -10.46 -14.39 21.40
C ASP A 83 -9.29 -14.28 20.38
N VAL A 84 -9.59 -14.51 19.10
CA VAL A 84 -8.63 -14.36 17.99
C VAL A 84 -9.10 -13.24 17.08
N ARG A 85 -8.30 -12.19 16.97
CA ARG A 85 -8.58 -11.08 16.05
C ARG A 85 -8.28 -11.51 14.62
N THR A 86 -9.30 -11.52 13.77
CA THR A 86 -9.17 -11.81 12.35
C THR A 86 -9.10 -10.52 11.56
N ILE A 87 -8.10 -10.39 10.70
CA ILE A 87 -7.86 -9.20 9.87
C ILE A 87 -7.81 -9.66 8.42
N SER A 88 -8.51 -8.95 7.54
CA SER A 88 -8.49 -9.17 6.10
C SER A 88 -7.81 -8.00 5.41
N LEU A 89 -6.76 -8.31 4.65
CA LEU A 89 -6.04 -7.34 3.83
C LEU A 89 -6.06 -7.85 2.39
N VAL A 90 -6.84 -7.18 1.53
CA VAL A 90 -6.95 -7.44 0.09
C VAL A 90 -6.33 -6.26 -0.65
N THR A 91 -5.46 -6.55 -1.60
CA THR A 91 -4.73 -5.53 -2.35
C THR A 91 -5.02 -5.61 -3.84
N PRO A 92 -5.01 -4.48 -4.55
CA PRO A 92 -4.99 -4.50 -5.99
C PRO A 92 -3.64 -4.97 -6.52
N ASN A 93 -3.57 -5.33 -7.80
CA ASN A 93 -2.32 -5.47 -8.52
C ASN A 93 -2.02 -4.19 -9.34
N GLY A 94 -0.85 -4.14 -9.99
CA GLY A 94 -0.41 -2.97 -10.75
C GLY A 94 -1.33 -2.60 -11.92
N GLY A 95 -2.15 -3.52 -12.43
CA GLY A 95 -3.10 -3.23 -13.50
C GLY A 95 -4.15 -2.19 -13.11
N GLU A 96 -4.51 -2.09 -11.84
CA GLU A 96 -5.44 -1.08 -11.33
C GLU A 96 -4.95 0.35 -11.52
N PHE A 97 -3.64 0.57 -11.42
CA PHE A 97 -3.09 1.93 -11.39
C PHE A 97 -2.35 2.33 -12.67
N TYR A 98 -1.90 1.35 -13.46
CA TYR A 98 -0.98 1.62 -14.58
C TYR A 98 -1.48 1.10 -15.93
N SER A 99 -2.66 0.48 -16.00
CA SER A 99 -3.27 0.11 -17.27
C SER A 99 -4.09 1.27 -17.85
N PRO A 100 -4.42 1.22 -19.15
CA PRO A 100 -5.39 2.13 -19.73
C PRO A 100 -6.67 2.20 -18.91
N GLU A 101 -7.23 3.38 -18.72
CA GLU A 101 -8.39 3.62 -17.85
C GLU A 101 -9.56 2.66 -18.12
N SER A 102 -9.85 2.39 -19.37
CA SER A 102 -10.92 1.47 -19.76
C SER A 102 -10.71 0.01 -19.30
N MET A 103 -9.48 -0.36 -18.92
CA MET A 103 -9.13 -1.71 -18.49
C MET A 103 -9.30 -1.95 -16.98
N HIS A 104 -9.42 -0.87 -16.19
CA HIS A 104 -9.60 -0.96 -14.74
C HIS A 104 -10.89 -0.27 -14.27
N GLN A 105 -11.89 -0.14 -15.13
CA GLN A 105 -13.21 0.41 -14.80
C GLN A 105 -14.31 -0.64 -14.89
N GLY A 106 -15.44 -0.35 -14.28
CA GLY A 106 -16.63 -1.20 -14.29
C GLY A 106 -16.34 -2.57 -13.68
N LEU A 107 -16.63 -3.64 -14.41
CA LEU A 107 -16.42 -5.02 -13.94
C LEU A 107 -14.94 -5.39 -13.69
N ASN A 108 -14.02 -4.54 -14.13
CA ASN A 108 -12.58 -4.75 -13.95
C ASN A 108 -12.01 -3.85 -12.82
N SER A 109 -12.81 -2.98 -12.22
CA SER A 109 -12.39 -2.15 -11.09
C SER A 109 -12.04 -3.02 -9.90
N GLN A 110 -10.76 -3.05 -9.54
CA GLN A 110 -10.32 -3.79 -8.36
C GLN A 110 -10.74 -3.08 -7.09
N LYS A 111 -10.91 -1.75 -7.13
CA LYS A 111 -11.49 -0.99 -6.02
C LYS A 111 -12.91 -1.49 -5.69
N ASP A 112 -13.76 -1.60 -6.72
CA ASP A 112 -15.14 -2.05 -6.52
C ASP A 112 -15.19 -3.51 -6.05
N MET A 113 -14.30 -4.38 -6.58
CA MET A 113 -14.16 -5.76 -6.13
C MET A 113 -13.76 -5.85 -4.65
N ILE A 114 -12.82 -5.02 -4.19
CA ILE A 114 -12.36 -4.98 -2.80
C ILE A 114 -13.47 -4.45 -1.90
N ASP A 115 -14.14 -3.37 -2.28
CA ASP A 115 -15.23 -2.79 -1.50
C ASP A 115 -16.38 -3.78 -1.37
N TYR A 116 -16.77 -4.44 -2.46
CA TYR A 116 -17.79 -5.47 -2.43
C TYR A 116 -17.37 -6.64 -1.54
N CYS A 117 -16.14 -7.11 -1.65
CA CYS A 117 -15.60 -8.17 -0.80
C CYS A 117 -15.72 -7.81 0.69
N TYR A 118 -15.32 -6.61 1.06
CA TYR A 118 -15.38 -6.16 2.44
C TYR A 118 -16.81 -5.97 2.94
N SER A 119 -17.73 -5.57 2.06
CA SER A 119 -19.16 -5.47 2.40
C SER A 119 -19.81 -6.81 2.76
N GLN A 120 -19.22 -7.92 2.28
CA GLN A 120 -19.68 -9.30 2.55
C GLN A 120 -19.06 -9.91 3.82
N MET A 121 -18.13 -9.21 4.46
CA MET A 121 -17.45 -9.70 5.66
C MET A 121 -18.24 -9.40 6.93
N ASN A 122 -18.15 -10.31 7.92
CA ASN A 122 -18.77 -10.10 9.23
C ASN A 122 -18.10 -8.94 9.96
N GLY A 123 -18.85 -8.17 10.74
CA GLY A 123 -18.35 -7.02 11.49
C GLY A 123 -17.31 -7.37 12.58
N SER A 124 -17.03 -8.64 12.82
CA SER A 124 -15.95 -9.10 13.70
C SER A 124 -14.59 -9.19 12.99
N ILE A 125 -14.59 -9.06 11.65
CA ILE A 125 -13.36 -9.07 10.83
C ILE A 125 -12.95 -7.63 10.60
N LEU A 126 -11.72 -7.30 10.95
CA LEU A 126 -11.14 -6.01 10.65
C LEU A 126 -10.66 -5.99 9.20
N THR A 127 -11.15 -5.06 8.39
CA THR A 127 -10.71 -4.86 7.00
C THR A 127 -9.66 -3.76 6.92
N VAL A 128 -8.69 -3.93 6.04
CA VAL A 128 -7.55 -3.00 5.89
C VAL A 128 -7.66 -2.27 4.56
N ASP A 129 -7.72 -0.95 4.59
CA ASP A 129 -7.71 -0.13 3.37
C ASP A 129 -6.28 0.05 2.82
N ALA A 130 -5.72 -1.04 2.30
CA ALA A 130 -4.44 -0.99 1.61
C ALA A 130 -4.56 -0.33 0.22
N TYR A 131 -5.76 -0.31 -0.38
CA TYR A 131 -5.98 0.33 -1.67
C TYR A 131 -5.67 1.82 -1.63
N SER A 132 -6.28 2.55 -0.70
CA SER A 132 -6.08 4.00 -0.59
C SER A 132 -4.63 4.35 -0.29
N LYS A 133 -3.96 3.54 0.55
CA LYS A 133 -2.53 3.73 0.85
C LYS A 133 -1.65 3.54 -0.38
N LEU A 134 -1.87 2.47 -1.15
CA LEU A 134 -1.13 2.25 -2.41
C LEU A 134 -1.46 3.32 -3.46
N ARG A 135 -2.73 3.74 -3.55
CA ARG A 135 -3.17 4.78 -4.49
C ARG A 135 -2.48 6.13 -4.23
N ALA A 136 -2.20 6.46 -2.98
CA ALA A 136 -1.50 7.69 -2.60
C ALA A 136 -0.01 7.71 -3.01
N HIS A 137 0.57 6.55 -3.36
CA HIS A 137 1.99 6.40 -3.69
C HIS A 137 2.22 5.85 -5.10
N THR A 138 1.27 6.06 -6.02
CA THR A 138 1.35 5.54 -7.40
C THR A 138 2.40 6.23 -8.27
N ASP A 139 2.92 7.37 -7.85
CA ASP A 139 4.06 8.07 -8.43
C ASP A 139 5.42 7.50 -8.00
N GLU A 140 5.42 6.56 -7.05
CA GLU A 140 6.59 5.83 -6.61
C GLU A 140 6.68 4.43 -7.26
N TYR A 141 7.83 3.76 -7.09
CA TYR A 141 8.04 2.43 -7.67
C TYR A 141 7.47 1.33 -6.76
N ILE A 142 6.15 1.28 -6.65
CA ILE A 142 5.41 0.36 -5.75
C ILE A 142 4.99 -0.96 -6.39
N PHE A 143 5.05 -1.08 -7.72
CA PHE A 143 4.82 -2.33 -8.47
C PHE A 143 5.93 -2.55 -9.48
N PHE A 144 6.37 -3.80 -9.62
CA PHE A 144 7.30 -4.19 -10.68
C PHE A 144 6.67 -3.99 -12.06
N ARG A 145 7.52 -3.80 -13.09
CA ARG A 145 7.07 -3.68 -14.49
C ARG A 145 7.11 -5.02 -15.20
N THR A 146 8.04 -5.89 -14.81
CA THR A 146 8.24 -7.20 -15.45
C THR A 146 7.73 -8.36 -14.59
N ASP A 147 7.14 -8.07 -13.43
CA ASP A 147 6.56 -9.04 -12.49
C ASP A 147 5.15 -8.61 -12.06
N HIS A 148 4.29 -9.56 -11.66
CA HIS A 148 2.92 -9.26 -11.24
C HIS A 148 2.78 -8.81 -9.79
N HIS A 149 3.86 -8.81 -9.04
CA HIS A 149 3.84 -8.41 -7.64
C HIS A 149 4.10 -6.91 -7.45
N TRP A 150 3.74 -6.42 -6.30
CA TRP A 150 4.25 -5.17 -5.75
C TRP A 150 5.75 -5.28 -5.44
N THR A 151 6.43 -4.14 -5.36
CA THR A 151 7.78 -4.05 -4.83
C THR A 151 7.76 -4.15 -3.30
N GLN A 152 8.91 -4.23 -2.67
CA GLN A 152 9.00 -4.18 -1.21
C GLN A 152 8.51 -2.84 -0.65
N LEU A 153 8.65 -1.74 -1.42
CA LEU A 153 8.09 -0.45 -1.05
C LEU A 153 6.55 -0.48 -1.08
N GLY A 154 5.95 -1.07 -2.12
CA GLY A 154 4.50 -1.26 -2.16
C GLY A 154 4.00 -2.14 -1.00
N ALA A 155 4.72 -3.22 -0.68
CA ALA A 155 4.41 -4.06 0.47
C ALA A 155 4.53 -3.28 1.80
N TYR A 156 5.49 -2.36 1.92
CA TYR A 156 5.64 -1.50 3.08
C TYR A 156 4.42 -0.58 3.26
N TYR A 157 3.91 0.04 2.20
CA TYR A 157 2.69 0.86 2.32
C TYR A 157 1.46 0.05 2.72
N ALA A 158 1.30 -1.15 2.21
CA ALA A 158 0.24 -2.05 2.68
C ALA A 158 0.43 -2.48 4.15
N TYR A 159 1.68 -2.65 4.60
CA TYR A 159 2.02 -2.90 6.00
C TYR A 159 1.65 -1.70 6.90
N THR A 160 1.89 -0.47 6.46
CA THR A 160 1.46 0.71 7.25
C THR A 160 -0.05 0.77 7.40
N ALA A 161 -0.81 0.51 6.33
CA ALA A 161 -2.27 0.41 6.40
C ALA A 161 -2.73 -0.70 7.35
N PHE A 162 -2.05 -1.86 7.35
CA PHE A 162 -2.31 -2.93 8.31
C PHE A 162 -2.05 -2.47 9.74
N CYS A 163 -0.95 -1.79 10.01
CA CYS A 163 -0.61 -1.28 11.33
C CYS A 163 -1.67 -0.30 11.83
N GLU A 164 -2.07 0.66 11.01
CA GLU A 164 -3.14 1.62 11.32
C GLU A 164 -4.43 0.89 11.72
N ALA A 165 -4.90 -0.03 10.88
CA ALA A 165 -6.13 -0.79 11.15
C ALA A 165 -6.02 -1.68 12.39
N ALA A 166 -4.86 -2.27 12.63
CA ALA A 166 -4.62 -3.17 13.76
C ALA A 166 -4.29 -2.45 15.07
N GLY A 167 -4.08 -1.13 15.03
CA GLY A 167 -3.68 -0.33 16.19
C GLY A 167 -2.23 -0.57 16.61
N PHE A 168 -1.35 -0.82 15.64
CA PHE A 168 0.09 -0.92 15.83
C PHE A 168 0.78 0.33 15.28
N GLU A 169 1.93 0.65 15.83
CA GLU A 169 2.84 1.64 15.27
C GLU A 169 3.68 0.96 14.18
N ALA A 170 3.66 1.52 12.98
CA ALA A 170 4.49 1.03 11.90
C ALA A 170 5.96 1.39 12.13
N VAL A 171 6.87 0.48 11.85
CA VAL A 171 8.30 0.79 11.86
C VAL A 171 8.60 1.73 10.69
N PRO A 172 9.25 2.89 10.92
CA PRO A 172 9.60 3.82 9.87
C PRO A 172 10.49 3.17 8.80
N LEU A 173 10.30 3.55 7.53
CA LEU A 173 11.02 2.95 6.40
C LEU A 173 12.55 3.15 6.52
N ASP A 174 12.98 4.30 7.00
CA ASP A 174 14.39 4.66 7.18
C ASP A 174 15.09 3.92 8.34
N ALA A 175 14.32 3.18 9.16
CA ALA A 175 14.89 2.30 10.18
C ALA A 175 15.45 0.98 9.62
N PHE A 176 15.14 0.66 8.35
CA PHE A 176 15.62 -0.56 7.72
C PHE A 176 16.95 -0.33 6.98
N GLU A 177 17.87 -1.27 7.12
CA GLU A 177 19.03 -1.34 6.24
C GLU A 177 18.57 -1.84 4.87
N THR A 178 18.97 -1.14 3.81
CA THR A 178 18.52 -1.42 2.44
C THR A 178 19.64 -1.96 1.58
N GLY A 179 19.26 -2.74 0.57
CA GLY A 179 20.15 -3.14 -0.51
C GLY A 179 19.38 -3.25 -1.81
N ARG A 180 20.10 -3.35 -2.93
CA ARG A 180 19.51 -3.37 -4.25
C ARG A 180 20.15 -4.44 -5.13
N TYR A 181 19.31 -5.11 -5.90
CA TYR A 181 19.69 -6.04 -6.94
C TYR A 181 19.18 -5.52 -8.28
N ASP A 182 20.09 -5.21 -9.18
CA ASP A 182 19.75 -4.68 -10.50
C ASP A 182 19.47 -5.78 -11.52
N ARG A 183 18.76 -5.44 -12.61
CA ARG A 183 18.42 -6.31 -13.74
C ARG A 183 17.55 -7.51 -13.34
N PHE A 184 16.57 -7.27 -12.50
CA PHE A 184 15.53 -8.25 -12.21
C PHE A 184 14.55 -8.33 -13.39
N VAL A 185 14.28 -9.53 -13.88
CA VAL A 185 13.22 -9.80 -14.86
C VAL A 185 12.28 -10.82 -14.26
N GLY A 186 11.04 -10.43 -14.07
CA GLY A 186 10.07 -11.18 -13.30
C GLY A 186 9.23 -12.16 -14.12
N SER A 187 8.18 -12.66 -13.47
CA SER A 187 7.29 -13.71 -13.98
C SER A 187 6.50 -13.30 -15.21
N MET A 188 6.18 -12.00 -15.37
CA MET A 188 5.43 -11.52 -16.54
C MET A 188 6.19 -11.77 -17.85
N TYR A 189 7.52 -11.59 -17.84
CA TYR A 189 8.32 -11.98 -18.98
C TYR A 189 8.24 -13.48 -19.26
N ASN A 190 8.34 -14.33 -18.24
CA ASN A 190 8.25 -15.77 -18.43
C ASN A 190 6.91 -16.21 -19.02
N PHE A 191 5.81 -15.58 -18.63
CA PHE A 191 4.47 -15.87 -19.16
C PHE A 191 4.30 -15.42 -20.61
N THR A 192 5.06 -14.43 -21.04
CA THR A 192 4.91 -13.78 -22.33
C THR A 192 6.08 -14.00 -23.29
N ALA A 193 7.10 -14.77 -22.91
CA ALA A 193 8.37 -14.93 -23.64
C ALA A 193 8.21 -15.39 -25.11
N ASN A 194 7.08 -16.04 -25.45
CA ASN A 194 6.79 -16.48 -26.83
C ASN A 194 6.16 -15.35 -27.70
N TYR A 195 5.93 -14.20 -27.15
CA TYR A 195 5.33 -13.06 -27.86
C TYR A 195 6.41 -12.00 -28.15
N PRO A 196 6.50 -11.48 -29.38
CA PRO A 196 7.51 -10.47 -29.74
C PRO A 196 7.46 -9.21 -28.87
N GLN A 197 6.27 -8.85 -28.36
CA GLN A 197 6.04 -7.69 -27.51
C GLN A 197 6.82 -7.77 -26.19
N SER A 198 7.14 -8.97 -25.73
CA SER A 198 7.83 -9.18 -24.47
C SER A 198 9.30 -8.77 -24.47
N GLN A 199 9.87 -8.51 -25.65
CA GLN A 199 11.25 -8.05 -25.77
C GLN A 199 11.49 -6.75 -24.99
N THR A 200 10.50 -5.85 -24.95
CA THR A 200 10.60 -4.60 -24.18
C THR A 200 10.85 -4.82 -22.70
N LEU A 201 10.36 -5.94 -22.13
CA LEU A 201 10.56 -6.27 -20.72
C LEU A 201 12.02 -6.70 -20.43
N LEU A 202 12.67 -7.36 -21.39
CA LEU A 202 14.09 -7.69 -21.29
C LEU A 202 15.00 -6.48 -21.47
N ASP A 203 14.59 -5.58 -22.36
CA ASP A 203 15.36 -4.38 -22.67
C ASP A 203 15.28 -3.36 -21.51
N ASN A 204 14.22 -3.44 -20.70
CA ASN A 204 13.94 -2.56 -19.57
C ASN A 204 13.71 -3.36 -18.27
N PRO A 205 14.73 -4.08 -17.77
CA PRO A 205 14.58 -4.88 -16.57
C PRO A 205 14.30 -4.01 -15.34
N ASP A 206 13.62 -4.60 -14.39
CA ASP A 206 13.40 -4.02 -13.08
C ASP A 206 14.67 -3.99 -12.23
N TYR A 207 14.59 -3.34 -11.10
CA TYR A 207 15.47 -3.58 -9.96
C TYR A 207 14.64 -4.07 -8.77
N LEU A 208 15.28 -4.82 -7.89
CA LEU A 208 14.71 -5.28 -6.63
C LEU A 208 15.44 -4.58 -5.50
N GLU A 209 14.75 -3.68 -4.82
CA GLU A 209 15.20 -3.11 -3.57
C GLU A 209 14.67 -3.97 -2.41
N TYR A 210 15.52 -4.24 -1.43
CA TYR A 210 15.13 -5.04 -0.28
C TYR A 210 15.47 -4.34 1.04
N TYR A 211 14.69 -4.64 2.05
CA TYR A 211 14.79 -4.09 3.39
C TYR A 211 15.13 -5.22 4.36
N LEU A 212 16.24 -5.08 5.08
CA LEU A 212 16.67 -6.13 6.01
C LEU A 212 15.83 -6.08 7.28
N PRO A 213 15.38 -7.24 7.78
CA PRO A 213 14.62 -7.30 9.03
C PRO A 213 15.44 -6.74 10.20
N ILE A 214 14.82 -5.90 11.03
CA ILE A 214 15.43 -5.32 12.24
C ILE A 214 15.71 -6.41 13.28
N ALA A 215 14.86 -7.43 13.34
CA ALA A 215 15.03 -8.58 14.21
C ALA A 215 15.60 -9.76 13.42
N THR A 216 16.43 -10.58 14.10
CA THR A 216 16.94 -11.83 13.52
C THR A 216 15.78 -12.77 13.22
N THR A 217 15.57 -13.07 11.94
CA THR A 217 14.57 -14.04 11.49
C THR A 217 15.27 -15.34 11.11
N HIS A 218 14.73 -16.47 11.56
CA HIS A 218 15.18 -17.79 11.16
C HIS A 218 14.09 -18.45 10.32
N ALA A 219 14.35 -18.63 9.03
CA ALA A 219 13.54 -19.53 8.21
C ALA A 219 13.91 -20.98 8.56
N LYS A 220 12.90 -21.82 8.81
CA LYS A 220 13.05 -23.27 9.01
C LYS A 220 12.64 -24.00 7.76
#